data_da3112989f5f18944c7e67a605813e83
#
_entry.id   da3112989f5f18944c7e67a605813e83
#
_cell.length_a   1.000
_cell.length_b   1.000
_cell.length_c   1.000
_cell.angle_alpha   90.00
_cell.angle_beta   90.00
_cell.angle_gamma   90.00
#
_symmetry.space_group_name_H-M   'P 1'
#
loop_
_entity.id
_entity.type
_entity.pdbx_description
1 polymer ?
#
loop_
_entity_poly.entity_id
_entity_poly.type
_entity_poly.pdbx_seq_one_letter_code
_entity_poly.pdbx_strand_id
1 'polypeptide(L)'
;MPRIENARWAAFGRVGGHPRLRRLLLAYFGFSSVEWGAWVVVLVFARSVGDATTVGFVAVAQLLPAALLAPSLAGRLGRFPRPKAMTMVYAGVAVALAATSVGMLAGAHPGVVVALAAGTTVLIAQVRPAHHSLTPLLVESPADLVAANVVATSAEGMGLFIGPAAMGLIMAVASPGWALVVCAAVIVSSTLATAWTRIPASSSLAIDRGRSTGRSHWWHLSGEGALPVVFGGAQGFLEGAVDVLIVLLAIDVLALGDQGAGYLNAAIGAGAVAGGLASSTLVGRVRLAPPLLVGSVATGVAMALVAVTPVVAVFLALMGVAYSLNSVTNQTLLQRLTPVGQMGSAFGFLEGASLLGLSAGALAAPLIAAWVGVPAAFAVLGLVLPLIATGFWPRLRRADSSVVVPTRTLETLRRVEMLRGLQPQALEAMARGAAVQSAGAGEVIVREGEPGEVMFVIQDGSVAVTRDGVPVTELGPSDIFGEIALLTSLPRIATVTARQGTSLVVVDRDAFLAGLATTPAARSAVEELAARRRQDTLGGTP
;
A
#
# COMPACT_ATOMS: atom_id res chain seq x y z
N MET A 1 -14.07 -24.17 -4.58
CA MET A 1 -14.29 -23.18 -3.50
C MET A 1 -13.51 -23.47 -2.19
N PRO A 2 -13.43 -24.66 -1.62
CA PRO A 2 -12.71 -24.88 -0.33
C PRO A 2 -11.21 -24.58 -0.37
N ARG A 3 -10.53 -24.71 -1.50
CA ARG A 3 -9.09 -24.40 -1.63
C ARG A 3 -8.76 -22.90 -1.53
N ILE A 4 -9.67 -22.01 -1.98
CA ILE A 4 -9.48 -20.54 -1.93
C ILE A 4 -9.73 -20.04 -0.50
N GLU A 5 -10.70 -20.62 0.18
CA GLU A 5 -11.05 -20.26 1.55
C GLU A 5 -9.94 -20.64 2.53
N ASN A 6 -9.37 -21.83 2.38
CA ASN A 6 -8.21 -22.26 3.15
C ASN A 6 -6.98 -21.38 2.89
N ALA A 7 -6.78 -20.92 1.66
CA ALA A 7 -5.68 -20.02 1.30
C ALA A 7 -5.82 -18.62 1.95
N ARG A 8 -7.07 -18.13 2.09
CA ARG A 8 -7.36 -16.85 2.75
C ARG A 8 -6.99 -16.88 4.24
N TRP A 9 -7.54 -17.86 4.97
CA TRP A 9 -7.26 -17.99 6.41
C TRP A 9 -5.79 -18.28 6.68
N ALA A 10 -5.12 -19.03 5.81
CA ALA A 10 -3.69 -19.24 5.87
C ALA A 10 -2.89 -17.94 5.71
N ALA A 11 -3.32 -17.00 4.84
CA ALA A 11 -2.67 -15.70 4.70
C ALA A 11 -2.79 -14.87 5.98
N PHE A 12 -3.98 -14.79 6.59
CA PHE A 12 -4.16 -14.11 7.88
C PHE A 12 -3.37 -14.79 9.00
N GLY A 13 -3.31 -16.11 9.01
CA GLY A 13 -2.49 -16.89 9.95
C GLY A 13 -0.99 -16.55 9.82
N ARG A 14 -0.47 -16.46 8.58
CA ARG A 14 0.93 -16.04 8.34
C ARG A 14 1.17 -14.59 8.77
N VAL A 15 0.28 -13.66 8.43
CA VAL A 15 0.38 -12.25 8.85
C VAL A 15 0.41 -12.14 10.38
N GLY A 16 -0.50 -12.81 11.09
CA GLY A 16 -0.55 -12.82 12.56
C GLY A 16 0.63 -13.56 13.20
N GLY A 17 1.12 -14.63 12.57
CA GLY A 17 2.26 -15.43 13.02
C GLY A 17 3.62 -14.78 12.78
N HIS A 18 3.70 -13.78 11.85
CA HIS A 18 4.97 -13.12 11.54
C HIS A 18 5.28 -12.00 12.56
N PRO A 19 6.24 -12.16 13.48
CA PRO A 19 6.37 -11.27 14.64
C PRO A 19 6.72 -9.83 14.27
N ARG A 20 7.45 -9.61 13.16
CA ARG A 20 7.81 -8.26 12.69
C ARG A 20 6.60 -7.54 12.11
N LEU A 21 5.81 -8.23 11.28
CA LEU A 21 4.60 -7.67 10.68
C LEU A 21 3.53 -7.38 11.73
N ARG A 22 3.37 -8.28 12.72
CA ARG A 22 2.48 -8.07 13.87
C ARG A 22 2.84 -6.82 14.67
N ARG A 23 4.14 -6.60 14.97
CA ARG A 23 4.60 -5.39 15.67
C ARG A 23 4.33 -4.13 14.86
N LEU A 24 4.57 -4.18 13.55
CA LEU A 24 4.28 -3.06 12.65
C LEU A 24 2.79 -2.72 12.64
N LEU A 25 1.90 -3.72 12.54
CA LEU A 25 0.45 -3.53 12.52
C LEU A 25 -0.09 -3.04 13.88
N LEU A 26 0.46 -3.53 15.00
CA LEU A 26 0.12 -3.01 16.34
C LEU A 26 0.57 -1.57 16.55
N ALA A 27 1.78 -1.21 16.09
CA ALA A 27 2.25 0.17 16.12
C ALA A 27 1.36 1.08 15.25
N TYR A 28 0.90 0.58 14.11
CA TYR A 28 0.01 1.30 13.21
C TYR A 28 -1.40 1.48 13.80
N PHE A 29 -1.92 0.50 14.51
CA PHE A 29 -3.18 0.64 15.26
C PHE A 29 -3.09 1.72 16.34
N GLY A 30 -1.99 1.72 17.14
CA GLY A 30 -1.74 2.78 18.12
C GLY A 30 -1.66 4.16 17.47
N PHE A 31 -0.96 4.25 16.34
CA PHE A 31 -0.89 5.48 15.54
C PHE A 31 -2.26 5.95 15.07
N SER A 32 -3.07 5.08 14.47
CA SER A 32 -4.39 5.46 13.95
C SER A 32 -5.32 5.97 15.06
N SER A 33 -5.23 5.37 16.26
CA SER A 33 -5.99 5.87 17.42
C SER A 33 -5.52 7.26 17.87
N VAL A 34 -4.20 7.50 17.83
CA VAL A 34 -3.64 8.81 18.20
C VAL A 34 -3.95 9.87 17.14
N GLU A 35 -3.87 9.56 15.87
CA GLU A 35 -4.15 10.48 14.78
C GLU A 35 -5.53 11.12 14.92
N TRP A 36 -6.57 10.28 15.04
CA TRP A 36 -7.95 10.76 15.19
C TRP A 36 -8.23 11.36 16.58
N GLY A 37 -7.60 10.80 17.62
CA GLY A 37 -7.70 11.35 18.98
C GLY A 37 -7.07 12.73 19.10
N ALA A 38 -5.85 12.93 18.63
CA ALA A 38 -5.15 14.21 18.67
C ALA A 38 -5.85 15.27 17.82
N TRP A 39 -6.44 14.89 16.68
CA TRP A 39 -7.28 15.77 15.87
C TRP A 39 -8.40 16.39 16.70
N VAL A 40 -9.19 15.56 17.38
CA VAL A 40 -10.30 16.03 18.23
C VAL A 40 -9.79 16.94 19.37
N VAL A 41 -8.69 16.56 20.02
CA VAL A 41 -8.11 17.37 21.13
C VAL A 41 -7.74 18.78 20.65
N VAL A 42 -7.13 18.90 19.47
CA VAL A 42 -6.74 20.21 18.92
C VAL A 42 -7.97 21.04 18.53
N LEU A 43 -9.02 20.42 17.99
CA LEU A 43 -10.27 21.13 17.68
C LEU A 43 -10.99 21.61 18.94
N VAL A 44 -11.03 20.80 20.00
CA VAL A 44 -11.56 21.20 21.32
C VAL A 44 -10.76 22.36 21.90
N PHE A 45 -9.42 22.31 21.82
CA PHE A 45 -8.58 23.45 22.21
C PHE A 45 -8.89 24.68 21.37
N ALA A 46 -9.02 24.58 20.06
CA ALA A 46 -9.37 25.68 19.17
C ALA A 46 -10.71 26.32 19.57
N ARG A 47 -11.70 25.51 19.96
CA ARG A 47 -13.01 25.96 20.42
C ARG A 47 -12.93 26.67 21.78
N SER A 48 -12.01 26.29 22.67
CA SER A 48 -11.83 26.91 23.97
C SER A 48 -11.18 28.30 23.90
N VAL A 49 -10.46 28.60 22.80
CA VAL A 49 -9.76 29.89 22.60
C VAL A 49 -10.43 30.81 21.58
N GLY A 50 -11.49 30.33 20.90
CA GLY A 50 -12.20 31.08 19.87
C GLY A 50 -13.59 30.52 19.53
N ASP A 51 -14.15 31.02 18.44
CA ASP A 51 -15.47 30.66 17.93
C ASP A 51 -15.41 29.48 16.92
N ALA A 52 -16.52 29.14 16.28
CA ALA A 52 -16.60 28.13 15.25
C ALA A 52 -15.70 28.45 14.04
N THR A 53 -15.53 29.72 13.70
CA THR A 53 -14.65 30.17 12.61
C THR A 53 -13.19 29.84 12.94
N THR A 54 -12.80 30.04 14.19
CA THR A 54 -11.46 29.70 14.71
C THR A 54 -11.19 28.21 14.57
N VAL A 55 -12.17 27.36 14.88
CA VAL A 55 -12.05 25.90 14.70
C VAL A 55 -11.80 25.53 13.23
N GLY A 56 -12.57 26.11 12.30
CA GLY A 56 -12.38 25.91 10.86
C GLY A 56 -11.01 26.39 10.38
N PHE A 57 -10.56 27.56 10.83
CA PHE A 57 -9.24 28.08 10.50
C PHE A 57 -8.11 27.16 11.00
N VAL A 58 -8.21 26.68 12.24
CA VAL A 58 -7.23 25.74 12.82
C VAL A 58 -7.19 24.42 12.05
N ALA A 59 -8.35 23.90 11.62
CA ALA A 59 -8.41 22.69 10.79
C ALA A 59 -7.66 22.90 9.46
N VAL A 60 -7.94 24.00 8.74
CA VAL A 60 -7.24 24.33 7.49
C VAL A 60 -5.74 24.54 7.73
N ALA A 61 -5.37 25.26 8.79
CA ALA A 61 -3.98 25.52 9.16
C ALA A 61 -3.18 24.23 9.43
N GLN A 62 -3.83 23.16 9.89
CA GLN A 62 -3.21 21.86 10.07
C GLN A 62 -3.12 21.06 8.76
N LEU A 63 -4.21 20.99 7.98
CA LEU A 63 -4.32 20.12 6.83
C LEU A 63 -3.56 20.65 5.61
N LEU A 64 -3.64 21.95 5.32
CA LEU A 64 -3.06 22.53 4.12
C LEU A 64 -1.51 22.38 4.05
N PRO A 65 -0.74 22.72 5.11
CA PRO A 65 0.70 22.47 5.10
C PRO A 65 1.04 20.99 4.96
N ALA A 66 0.28 20.09 5.61
CA ALA A 66 0.48 18.66 5.51
C ALA A 66 0.28 18.17 4.07
N ALA A 67 -0.81 18.58 3.41
CA ALA A 67 -1.11 18.23 2.03
C ALA A 67 0.01 18.66 1.05
N LEU A 68 0.51 19.89 1.19
CA LEU A 68 1.53 20.45 0.31
C LEU A 68 2.92 19.82 0.53
N LEU A 69 3.25 19.49 1.78
CA LEU A 69 4.57 19.00 2.15
C LEU A 69 4.69 17.48 2.12
N ALA A 70 3.57 16.72 2.20
CA ALA A 70 3.58 15.27 2.24
C ALA A 70 4.41 14.61 1.12
N PRO A 71 4.26 14.93 -0.16
CA PRO A 71 5.02 14.28 -1.22
C PRO A 71 6.52 14.53 -1.12
N SER A 72 6.90 15.77 -0.80
CA SER A 72 8.31 16.18 -0.72
C SER A 72 9.03 15.56 0.47
N LEU A 73 8.37 15.46 1.61
CA LEU A 73 8.90 14.83 2.82
C LEU A 73 8.98 13.32 2.67
N ALA A 74 7.95 12.67 2.11
CA ALA A 74 7.95 11.25 1.82
C ALA A 74 9.12 10.88 0.86
N GLY A 75 9.37 11.70 -0.16
CA GLY A 75 10.51 11.54 -1.06
C GLY A 75 11.87 11.69 -0.36
N ARG A 76 12.00 12.61 0.61
CA ARG A 76 13.22 12.77 1.42
C ARG A 76 13.41 11.60 2.38
N LEU A 77 12.35 11.14 3.04
CA LEU A 77 12.37 9.98 3.93
C LEU A 77 12.75 8.70 3.18
N GLY A 78 12.36 8.59 1.91
CA GLY A 78 12.76 7.49 1.02
C GLY A 78 14.27 7.36 0.80
N ARG A 79 15.10 8.36 1.18
CA ARG A 79 16.57 8.29 1.16
C ARG A 79 17.15 7.47 2.30
N PHE A 80 16.36 7.23 3.36
CA PHE A 80 16.78 6.41 4.49
C PHE A 80 16.32 4.96 4.31
N PRO A 81 17.02 3.99 4.92
CA PRO A 81 16.51 2.63 5.02
C PRO A 81 15.11 2.63 5.64
N ARG A 82 14.15 1.93 5.02
CA ARG A 82 12.73 2.03 5.38
C ARG A 82 12.41 1.79 6.84
N PRO A 83 13.03 0.80 7.54
CA PRO A 83 12.82 0.63 8.97
C PRO A 83 13.28 1.85 9.76
N LYS A 84 14.41 2.45 9.36
CA LYS A 84 14.94 3.67 9.99
C LYS A 84 14.01 4.87 9.72
N ALA A 85 13.54 5.03 8.48
CA ALA A 85 12.59 6.08 8.11
C ALA A 85 11.31 5.98 8.95
N MET A 86 10.75 4.77 9.10
CA MET A 86 9.57 4.53 9.93
C MET A 86 9.79 4.93 11.39
N THR A 87 10.89 4.49 12.00
CA THR A 87 11.23 4.86 13.39
C THR A 87 11.44 6.36 13.54
N MET A 88 12.09 7.02 12.57
CA MET A 88 12.29 8.48 12.57
C MET A 88 10.97 9.24 12.51
N VAL A 89 10.03 8.78 11.70
CA VAL A 89 8.70 9.40 11.57
C VAL A 89 7.94 9.28 12.88
N TYR A 90 7.86 8.10 13.48
CA TYR A 90 7.20 7.93 14.78
C TYR A 90 7.85 8.77 15.89
N ALA A 91 9.18 8.78 15.96
CA ALA A 91 9.89 9.61 16.93
C ALA A 91 9.61 11.10 16.71
N GLY A 92 9.59 11.55 15.45
CA GLY A 92 9.22 12.93 15.11
C GLY A 92 7.81 13.29 15.55
N VAL A 93 6.83 12.41 15.30
CA VAL A 93 5.44 12.61 15.75
C VAL A 93 5.35 12.66 17.26
N ALA A 94 6.05 11.77 18.00
CA ALA A 94 6.07 11.78 19.45
C ALA A 94 6.61 13.11 20.01
N VAL A 95 7.72 13.61 19.46
CA VAL A 95 8.33 14.89 19.85
C VAL A 95 7.37 16.05 19.54
N ALA A 96 6.75 16.05 18.36
CA ALA A 96 5.84 17.13 17.97
C ALA A 96 4.57 17.15 18.83
N LEU A 97 3.99 15.98 19.15
CA LEU A 97 2.86 15.88 20.10
C LEU A 97 3.25 16.36 21.50
N ALA A 98 4.43 15.96 21.99
CA ALA A 98 4.93 16.43 23.28
C ALA A 98 5.13 17.96 23.29
N ALA A 99 5.69 18.52 22.22
CA ALA A 99 5.85 19.98 22.10
C ALA A 99 4.51 20.71 22.08
N THR A 100 3.53 20.20 21.32
CA THR A 100 2.17 20.76 21.27
C THR A 100 1.49 20.68 22.64
N SER A 101 1.64 19.55 23.34
CA SER A 101 1.14 19.35 24.70
C SER A 101 1.74 20.34 25.68
N VAL A 102 3.08 20.48 25.69
CA VAL A 102 3.78 21.46 26.54
C VAL A 102 3.30 22.89 26.25
N GLY A 103 3.13 23.23 24.96
CA GLY A 103 2.58 24.53 24.56
C GLY A 103 1.19 24.78 25.17
N MET A 104 0.29 23.79 25.12
CA MET A 104 -1.05 23.90 25.73
C MET A 104 -0.96 24.00 27.25
N LEU A 105 -0.17 23.16 27.91
CA LEU A 105 -0.05 23.11 29.37
C LEU A 105 0.64 24.35 29.96
N ALA A 106 1.58 24.92 29.22
CA ALA A 106 2.28 26.17 29.62
C ALA A 106 1.47 27.45 29.34
N GLY A 107 0.27 27.33 28.74
CA GLY A 107 -0.54 28.50 28.38
C GLY A 107 0.10 29.37 27.29
N ALA A 108 0.82 28.75 26.35
CA ALA A 108 1.43 29.47 25.23
C ALA A 108 0.37 30.15 24.36
N HIS A 109 0.78 31.23 23.67
CA HIS A 109 -0.12 31.94 22.77
C HIS A 109 -0.79 30.95 21.78
N PRO A 110 -2.12 31.01 21.55
CA PRO A 110 -2.85 30.06 20.72
C PRO A 110 -2.25 29.84 19.32
N GLY A 111 -1.73 30.90 18.70
CA GLY A 111 -1.05 30.82 17.41
C GLY A 111 0.19 29.92 17.42
N VAL A 112 0.94 29.87 18.54
CA VAL A 112 2.09 28.96 18.71
C VAL A 112 1.61 27.53 18.82
N VAL A 113 0.56 27.26 19.58
CA VAL A 113 -0.03 25.93 19.74
C VAL A 113 -0.54 25.43 18.38
N VAL A 114 -1.22 26.27 17.61
CA VAL A 114 -1.71 25.94 16.25
C VAL A 114 -0.54 25.63 15.30
N ALA A 115 0.54 26.42 15.35
CA ALA A 115 1.72 26.16 14.51
C ALA A 115 2.40 24.82 14.88
N LEU A 116 2.51 24.50 16.17
CA LEU A 116 3.01 23.19 16.63
C LEU A 116 2.10 22.04 16.20
N ALA A 117 0.78 22.21 16.32
CA ALA A 117 -0.20 21.23 15.87
C ALA A 117 -0.14 21.01 14.35
N ALA A 118 0.01 22.10 13.56
CA ALA A 118 0.20 21.99 12.12
C ALA A 118 1.48 21.21 11.77
N GLY A 119 2.60 21.50 12.46
CA GLY A 119 3.83 20.73 12.34
C GLY A 119 3.66 19.24 12.70
N THR A 120 2.85 18.96 13.73
CA THR A 120 2.50 17.60 14.13
C THR A 120 1.73 16.88 13.01
N THR A 121 0.74 17.52 12.41
CA THR A 121 -0.05 16.95 11.29
C THR A 121 0.81 16.70 10.06
N VAL A 122 1.78 17.57 9.74
CA VAL A 122 2.75 17.35 8.65
C VAL A 122 3.55 16.06 8.88
N LEU A 123 3.96 15.77 10.12
CA LEU A 123 4.68 14.54 10.46
C LEU A 123 3.77 13.33 10.50
N ILE A 124 2.55 13.45 11.00
CA ILE A 124 1.50 12.42 10.99
C ILE A 124 1.25 11.93 9.56
N ALA A 125 1.14 12.84 8.59
CA ALA A 125 0.94 12.52 7.18
C ALA A 125 2.07 11.66 6.56
N GLN A 126 3.24 11.53 7.21
CA GLN A 126 4.33 10.68 6.74
C GLN A 126 4.22 9.23 7.20
N VAL A 127 3.39 8.93 8.20
CA VAL A 127 3.32 7.57 8.80
C VAL A 127 2.73 6.58 7.81
N ARG A 128 1.61 6.91 7.14
CA ARG A 128 0.98 6.05 6.13
C ARG A 128 1.93 5.71 4.96
N PRO A 129 2.59 6.70 4.30
CA PRO A 129 3.58 6.40 3.27
C PRO A 129 4.73 5.50 3.76
N ALA A 130 5.24 5.75 4.98
CA ALA A 130 6.29 4.93 5.57
C ALA A 130 5.81 3.49 5.84
N HIS A 131 4.61 3.32 6.42
CA HIS A 131 4.00 2.02 6.72
C HIS A 131 3.77 1.21 5.44
N HIS A 132 3.07 1.77 4.48
CA HIS A 132 2.74 1.08 3.22
C HIS A 132 3.96 0.78 2.36
N SER A 133 5.03 1.58 2.48
CA SER A 133 6.30 1.27 1.81
C SER A 133 7.06 0.11 2.45
N LEU A 134 6.85 -0.14 3.75
CA LEU A 134 7.53 -1.20 4.50
C LEU A 134 6.77 -2.53 4.43
N THR A 135 5.45 -2.51 4.41
CA THR A 135 4.58 -3.70 4.42
C THR A 135 4.95 -4.72 3.33
N PRO A 136 5.16 -4.35 2.05
CA PRO A 136 5.52 -5.30 0.99
C PRO A 136 6.85 -6.04 1.20
N LEU A 137 7.74 -5.50 2.04
CA LEU A 137 9.04 -6.11 2.36
C LEU A 137 8.95 -7.21 3.44
N LEU A 138 7.82 -7.25 4.14
CA LEU A 138 7.60 -8.17 5.27
C LEU A 138 6.65 -9.31 4.92
N VAL A 139 6.03 -9.27 3.74
CA VAL A 139 5.08 -10.29 3.27
C VAL A 139 5.73 -11.24 2.27
N GLU A 140 5.25 -12.47 2.23
CA GLU A 140 5.83 -13.54 1.41
C GLU A 140 5.03 -13.81 0.12
N SER A 141 3.79 -13.31 0.05
CA SER A 141 2.92 -13.52 -1.11
C SER A 141 1.98 -12.33 -1.37
N PRO A 142 1.45 -12.19 -2.60
CA PRO A 142 0.40 -11.19 -2.90
C PRO A 142 -0.83 -11.33 -2.01
N ALA A 143 -1.17 -12.56 -1.61
CA ALA A 143 -2.28 -12.81 -0.70
C ALA A 143 -2.00 -12.26 0.70
N ASP A 144 -0.77 -12.39 1.19
CA ASP A 144 -0.34 -11.83 2.49
C ASP A 144 -0.33 -10.30 2.45
N LEU A 145 0.01 -9.70 1.29
CA LEU A 145 -0.05 -8.24 1.12
C LEU A 145 -1.48 -7.73 1.25
N VAL A 146 -2.44 -8.38 0.58
CA VAL A 146 -3.85 -8.02 0.72
C VAL A 146 -4.32 -8.23 2.16
N ALA A 147 -3.95 -9.34 2.80
CA ALA A 147 -4.30 -9.62 4.20
C ALA A 147 -3.72 -8.56 5.14
N ALA A 148 -2.47 -8.14 4.95
CA ALA A 148 -1.85 -7.07 5.73
C ALA A 148 -2.57 -5.72 5.55
N ASN A 149 -2.95 -5.37 4.31
CA ASN A 149 -3.72 -4.15 4.03
C ASN A 149 -5.12 -4.21 4.64
N VAL A 150 -5.80 -5.37 4.62
CA VAL A 150 -7.08 -5.56 5.32
C VAL A 150 -6.94 -5.29 6.82
N VAL A 151 -5.90 -5.84 7.46
CA VAL A 151 -5.65 -5.61 8.89
C VAL A 151 -5.33 -4.15 9.16
N ALA A 152 -4.52 -3.49 8.31
CA ALA A 152 -4.18 -2.07 8.45
C ALA A 152 -5.43 -1.18 8.33
N THR A 153 -6.27 -1.39 7.31
CA THR A 153 -7.52 -0.62 7.13
C THR A 153 -8.52 -0.88 8.26
N SER A 154 -8.59 -2.12 8.77
CA SER A 154 -9.40 -2.40 9.96
C SER A 154 -8.87 -1.68 11.20
N ALA A 155 -7.55 -1.58 11.35
CA ALA A 155 -6.91 -0.82 12.42
C ALA A 155 -7.21 0.69 12.31
N GLU A 156 -7.25 1.24 11.10
CA GLU A 156 -7.67 2.63 10.84
C GLU A 156 -9.11 2.86 11.28
N GLY A 157 -10.05 1.98 10.87
CA GLY A 157 -11.45 2.08 11.28
C GLY A 157 -11.64 1.97 12.79
N MET A 158 -10.90 1.08 13.46
CA MET A 158 -10.90 0.98 14.92
C MET A 158 -10.29 2.23 15.57
N GLY A 159 -9.23 2.79 15.00
CA GLY A 159 -8.58 4.00 15.46
C GLY A 159 -9.51 5.22 15.42
N LEU A 160 -10.27 5.35 14.34
CA LEU A 160 -11.30 6.38 14.16
C LEU A 160 -12.37 6.34 15.27
N PHE A 161 -12.71 5.14 15.77
CA PHE A 161 -13.67 4.98 16.86
C PHE A 161 -13.01 5.13 18.24
N ILE A 162 -11.92 4.41 18.51
CA ILE A 162 -11.28 4.33 19.82
C ILE A 162 -10.55 5.64 20.17
N GLY A 163 -9.89 6.26 19.19
CA GLY A 163 -9.08 7.46 19.42
C GLY A 163 -9.89 8.62 20.01
N PRO A 164 -10.92 9.14 19.32
CA PRO A 164 -11.77 10.20 19.82
C PRO A 164 -12.48 9.83 21.12
N ALA A 165 -12.98 8.60 21.26
CA ALA A 165 -13.64 8.15 22.48
C ALA A 165 -12.70 8.16 23.69
N ALA A 166 -11.48 7.65 23.55
CA ALA A 166 -10.48 7.65 24.61
C ALA A 166 -10.08 9.08 24.98
N MET A 167 -9.85 9.95 24.00
CA MET A 167 -9.51 11.35 24.27
C MET A 167 -10.66 12.11 24.91
N GLY A 168 -11.90 11.85 24.51
CA GLY A 168 -13.09 12.41 25.16
C GLY A 168 -13.17 12.03 26.64
N LEU A 169 -12.94 10.76 26.98
CA LEU A 169 -12.89 10.30 28.37
C LEU A 169 -11.75 10.96 29.17
N ILE A 170 -10.57 11.12 28.59
CA ILE A 170 -9.45 11.79 29.25
C ILE A 170 -9.77 13.28 29.47
N MET A 171 -10.33 13.96 28.47
CA MET A 171 -10.70 15.36 28.57
C MET A 171 -11.87 15.62 29.53
N ALA A 172 -12.64 14.60 29.90
CA ALA A 172 -13.66 14.71 30.93
C ALA A 172 -13.07 14.92 32.35
N VAL A 173 -11.82 14.50 32.58
CA VAL A 173 -11.14 14.54 33.88
C VAL A 173 -9.83 15.34 33.86
N ALA A 174 -9.33 15.69 32.66
CA ALA A 174 -8.05 16.37 32.45
C ALA A 174 -8.14 17.41 31.35
N SER A 175 -7.17 18.32 31.27
CA SER A 175 -7.13 19.33 30.20
C SER A 175 -6.70 18.71 28.84
N PRO A 176 -7.00 19.38 27.70
CA PRO A 176 -6.57 18.95 26.37
C PRO A 176 -5.06 18.67 26.27
N GLY A 177 -4.22 19.44 26.98
CA GLY A 177 -2.77 19.21 27.00
C GLY A 177 -2.41 17.84 27.56
N TRP A 178 -3.05 17.36 28.63
CA TRP A 178 -2.81 16.03 29.18
C TRP A 178 -3.27 14.91 28.24
N ALA A 179 -4.34 15.13 27.49
CA ALA A 179 -4.76 14.18 26.47
C ALA A 179 -3.67 13.98 25.39
N LEU A 180 -2.98 15.07 24.98
CA LEU A 180 -1.84 14.97 24.06
C LEU A 180 -0.60 14.30 24.69
N VAL A 181 -0.39 14.41 26.02
CA VAL A 181 0.66 13.61 26.71
C VAL A 181 0.41 12.10 26.50
N VAL A 182 -0.83 11.66 26.67
CA VAL A 182 -1.20 10.25 26.45
C VAL A 182 -0.98 9.86 25.00
N CYS A 183 -1.38 10.71 24.05
CA CYS A 183 -1.10 10.49 22.62
C CYS A 183 0.41 10.32 22.35
N ALA A 184 1.24 11.22 22.92
CA ALA A 184 2.70 11.13 22.78
C ALA A 184 3.25 9.82 23.36
N ALA A 185 2.76 9.38 24.53
CA ALA A 185 3.17 8.13 25.16
C ALA A 185 2.83 6.89 24.30
N VAL A 186 1.65 6.87 23.67
CA VAL A 186 1.27 5.81 22.73
C VAL A 186 2.21 5.79 21.52
N ILE A 187 2.53 6.96 20.94
CA ILE A 187 3.47 7.01 19.81
C ILE A 187 4.90 6.64 20.22
N VAL A 188 5.34 6.98 21.43
CA VAL A 188 6.64 6.49 21.96
C VAL A 188 6.65 4.96 22.00
N SER A 189 5.57 4.31 22.46
CA SER A 189 5.46 2.84 22.46
C SER A 189 5.52 2.27 21.03
N SER A 190 4.87 2.92 20.06
CA SER A 190 4.93 2.56 18.64
C SER A 190 6.35 2.74 18.06
N THR A 191 7.05 3.81 18.47
CA THR A 191 8.46 4.05 18.11
C THR A 191 9.36 2.90 18.60
N LEU A 192 9.21 2.50 19.86
CA LEU A 192 9.99 1.41 20.43
C LEU A 192 9.67 0.08 19.73
N ALA A 193 8.40 -0.21 19.49
CA ALA A 193 7.98 -1.42 18.78
C ALA A 193 8.58 -1.51 17.37
N THR A 194 8.65 -0.40 16.64
CA THR A 194 9.26 -0.35 15.30
C THR A 194 10.78 -0.37 15.34
N ALA A 195 11.43 0.28 16.30
CA ALA A 195 12.88 0.26 16.48
C ALA A 195 13.42 -1.14 16.77
N TRP A 196 12.66 -1.96 17.50
CA TRP A 196 13.00 -3.36 17.78
C TRP A 196 12.69 -4.32 16.63
N THR A 197 12.05 -3.83 15.57
CA THR A 197 11.81 -4.60 14.36
C THR A 197 13.08 -4.59 13.50
N ARG A 198 14.09 -5.39 13.89
CA ARG A 198 15.32 -5.55 13.11
C ARG A 198 15.00 -6.26 11.80
N ILE A 199 14.96 -5.49 10.70
CA ILE A 199 14.88 -6.05 9.36
C ILE A 199 16.31 -6.34 8.91
N PRO A 200 16.60 -7.52 8.35
CA PRO A 200 17.94 -7.84 7.89
C PRO A 200 18.45 -6.77 6.92
N ALA A 201 19.68 -6.31 7.12
CA ALA A 201 20.30 -5.30 6.26
C ALA A 201 20.37 -5.72 4.78
N SER A 202 20.35 -7.02 4.51
CA SER A 202 20.25 -7.59 3.16
C SER A 202 18.99 -7.15 2.41
N SER A 203 17.85 -7.03 3.10
CA SER A 203 16.59 -6.55 2.50
C SER A 203 16.60 -5.02 2.26
N SER A 204 17.37 -4.26 3.04
CA SER A 204 17.46 -2.80 2.93
C SER A 204 18.53 -2.34 1.93
N LEU A 205 19.66 -3.07 1.82
CA LEU A 205 20.78 -2.72 0.94
C LEU A 205 20.52 -3.01 -0.55
N ALA A 206 19.69 -4.00 -0.83
CA ALA A 206 19.28 -4.31 -2.21
C ALA A 206 18.41 -3.18 -2.83
N ILE A 207 17.64 -2.48 -1.99
CA ILE A 207 16.80 -1.35 -2.39
C ILE A 207 17.63 -0.08 -2.59
N ASP A 208 18.74 0.06 -1.86
CA ASP A 208 19.63 1.24 -1.94
C ASP A 208 20.41 1.31 -3.25
N ARG A 209 20.68 0.19 -3.92
CA ARG A 209 21.42 0.15 -5.20
C ARG A 209 20.56 0.47 -6.41
N GLY A 210 19.23 0.32 -6.30
CA GLY A 210 18.26 0.78 -7.30
C GLY A 210 17.87 2.25 -7.13
N ARG A 211 18.56 2.99 -6.25
CA ARG A 211 18.38 4.44 -6.14
C ARG A 211 18.73 5.10 -7.45
N SER A 212 17.74 5.43 -8.21
CA SER A 212 17.87 6.50 -9.19
C SER A 212 18.22 7.77 -8.39
N THR A 213 19.42 8.30 -8.58
CA THR A 213 19.88 9.63 -8.14
C THR A 213 19.06 10.76 -8.81
N GLY A 214 17.86 10.42 -9.31
CA GLY A 214 16.92 11.31 -9.94
C GLY A 214 16.02 11.98 -8.91
N ARG A 215 15.91 13.30 -8.97
CA ARG A 215 14.84 14.10 -8.42
C ARG A 215 13.55 13.28 -8.47
N SER A 216 12.80 13.18 -7.35
CA SER A 216 11.47 12.56 -7.35
C SER A 216 10.55 13.39 -8.25
N HIS A 217 10.56 13.05 -9.52
CA HIS A 217 9.70 13.71 -10.49
C HIS A 217 8.35 12.99 -10.42
N TRP A 218 7.33 13.70 -10.02
CA TRP A 218 5.93 13.26 -10.09
C TRP A 218 5.53 12.75 -11.50
N TRP A 219 6.30 13.11 -12.55
CA TRP A 219 6.18 12.63 -13.92
C TRP A 219 6.34 11.11 -14.07
N HIS A 220 6.96 10.41 -13.12
CA HIS A 220 7.06 8.93 -13.14
C HIS A 220 5.77 8.24 -12.70
N LEU A 221 4.82 8.96 -12.11
CA LEU A 221 3.44 8.52 -11.94
C LEU A 221 2.59 8.83 -13.18
N SER A 222 3.21 9.17 -14.32
CA SER A 222 2.51 9.34 -15.59
C SER A 222 1.92 8.00 -16.05
N GLY A 223 0.74 8.05 -16.66
CA GLY A 223 0.05 6.86 -17.15
C GLY A 223 -0.81 6.17 -16.10
N GLU A 224 -0.71 4.84 -16.02
CA GLU A 224 -1.60 4.01 -15.20
C GLU A 224 -1.33 4.11 -13.70
N GLY A 225 -0.10 4.43 -13.30
CA GLY A 225 0.30 4.60 -11.90
C GLY A 225 -0.32 5.82 -11.19
N ALA A 226 -0.81 6.81 -11.96
CA ALA A 226 -1.50 7.97 -11.40
C ALA A 226 -2.95 7.67 -10.97
N LEU A 227 -3.56 6.61 -11.49
CA LEU A 227 -4.96 6.29 -11.20
C LEU A 227 -5.26 6.10 -9.71
N PRO A 228 -4.48 5.32 -8.95
CA PRO A 228 -4.71 5.20 -7.51
C PRO A 228 -4.62 6.53 -6.75
N VAL A 229 -3.78 7.46 -7.20
CA VAL A 229 -3.65 8.80 -6.60
C VAL A 229 -4.90 9.64 -6.89
N VAL A 230 -5.45 9.58 -8.11
CA VAL A 230 -6.70 10.26 -8.47
C VAL A 230 -7.87 9.70 -7.65
N PHE A 231 -7.95 8.37 -7.52
CA PHE A 231 -8.97 7.74 -6.69
C PHE A 231 -8.83 8.11 -5.20
N GLY A 232 -7.60 8.17 -4.68
CA GLY A 232 -7.35 8.60 -3.31
C GLY A 232 -7.76 10.05 -3.06
N GLY A 233 -7.46 10.96 -3.99
CA GLY A 233 -7.91 12.35 -3.93
C GLY A 233 -9.43 12.50 -3.97
N ALA A 234 -10.10 11.72 -4.84
CA ALA A 234 -11.55 11.70 -4.91
C ALA A 234 -12.20 11.10 -3.65
N GLN A 235 -11.58 10.09 -3.07
CA GLN A 235 -12.02 9.48 -1.83
C GLN A 235 -11.87 10.47 -0.66
N GLY A 236 -10.73 11.16 -0.56
CA GLY A 236 -10.53 12.24 0.41
C GLY A 236 -11.55 13.38 0.23
N PHE A 237 -11.85 13.76 -1.02
CA PHE A 237 -12.88 14.77 -1.30
C PHE A 237 -14.24 14.37 -0.73
N LEU A 238 -14.66 13.13 -0.92
CA LEU A 238 -15.92 12.64 -0.35
C LEU A 238 -15.87 12.57 1.18
N GLU A 239 -14.73 12.17 1.76
CA GLU A 239 -14.53 12.12 3.21
C GLU A 239 -14.74 13.50 3.83
N GLY A 240 -14.03 14.53 3.34
CA GLY A 240 -14.20 15.90 3.81
C GLY A 240 -15.59 16.48 3.59
N ALA A 241 -16.23 16.12 2.48
CA ALA A 241 -17.60 16.53 2.22
C ALA A 241 -18.59 15.87 3.18
N VAL A 242 -18.45 14.60 3.43
CA VAL A 242 -19.32 13.83 4.34
C VAL A 242 -19.16 14.30 5.78
N ASP A 243 -17.95 14.62 6.23
CA ASP A 243 -17.71 15.16 7.58
C ASP A 243 -18.53 16.41 7.86
N VAL A 244 -18.61 17.33 6.90
CA VAL A 244 -19.43 18.52 6.99
C VAL A 244 -20.91 18.22 6.86
N LEU A 245 -21.30 17.42 5.86
CA LEU A 245 -22.71 17.10 5.61
C LEU A 245 -23.35 16.33 6.75
N ILE A 246 -22.61 15.48 7.48
CA ILE A 246 -23.11 14.77 8.66
C ILE A 246 -23.51 15.74 9.76
N VAL A 247 -22.72 16.78 9.99
CA VAL A 247 -23.04 17.80 11.01
C VAL A 247 -24.32 18.54 10.61
N LEU A 248 -24.41 19.00 9.36
CA LEU A 248 -25.60 19.68 8.84
C LEU A 248 -26.84 18.76 8.86
N LEU A 249 -26.66 17.49 8.50
CA LEU A 249 -27.73 16.50 8.50
C LEU A 249 -28.25 16.24 9.93
N ALA A 250 -27.33 16.10 10.89
CA ALA A 250 -27.69 15.82 12.29
C ALA A 250 -28.43 17.00 12.94
N ILE A 251 -27.98 18.21 12.69
CA ILE A 251 -28.50 19.43 13.36
C ILE A 251 -29.71 19.97 12.59
N ASP A 252 -29.55 20.25 11.29
CA ASP A 252 -30.51 21.03 10.51
C ASP A 252 -31.66 20.18 9.94
N VAL A 253 -31.42 18.87 9.71
CA VAL A 253 -32.40 17.99 9.06
C VAL A 253 -33.05 17.01 10.06
N LEU A 254 -32.21 16.31 10.86
CA LEU A 254 -32.68 15.27 11.78
C LEU A 254 -32.99 15.80 13.19
N ALA A 255 -32.60 17.03 13.51
CA ALA A 255 -32.78 17.67 14.80
C ALA A 255 -32.22 16.82 15.99
N LEU A 256 -31.14 16.07 15.78
CA LEU A 256 -30.53 15.21 16.79
C LEU A 256 -29.57 15.97 17.73
N GLY A 257 -29.35 17.28 17.48
CA GLY A 257 -28.39 18.08 18.21
C GLY A 257 -26.92 17.68 17.97
N ASP A 258 -26.00 18.25 18.76
CA ASP A 258 -24.55 18.04 18.59
C ASP A 258 -24.12 16.58 18.74
N GLN A 259 -24.83 15.79 19.55
CA GLN A 259 -24.56 14.37 19.76
C GLN A 259 -24.92 13.52 18.52
N GLY A 260 -25.87 14.00 17.71
CA GLY A 260 -26.31 13.30 16.49
C GLY A 260 -25.20 13.10 15.48
N ALA A 261 -24.33 14.11 15.30
CA ALA A 261 -23.16 14.01 14.42
C ALA A 261 -22.21 12.87 14.86
N GLY A 262 -22.03 12.71 16.17
CA GLY A 262 -21.23 11.62 16.75
C GLY A 262 -21.83 10.24 16.45
N TYR A 263 -23.16 10.07 16.60
CA TYR A 263 -23.82 8.80 16.30
C TYR A 263 -23.76 8.42 14.81
N LEU A 264 -23.91 9.41 13.94
CA LEU A 264 -23.84 9.20 12.49
C LEU A 264 -22.40 8.84 12.05
N ASN A 265 -21.39 9.50 12.60
CA ASN A 265 -19.98 9.13 12.38
C ASN A 265 -19.65 7.75 12.92
N ALA A 266 -20.18 7.38 14.11
CA ALA A 266 -20.01 6.04 14.65
C ALA A 266 -20.60 4.95 13.74
N ALA A 267 -21.71 5.23 13.04
CA ALA A 267 -22.27 4.31 12.06
C ALA A 267 -21.31 4.09 10.88
N ILE A 268 -20.66 5.15 10.36
CA ILE A 268 -19.63 5.02 9.32
C ILE A 268 -18.45 4.18 9.84
N GLY A 269 -17.96 4.48 11.06
CA GLY A 269 -16.88 3.74 11.69
C GLY A 269 -17.18 2.25 11.85
N ALA A 270 -18.39 1.90 12.32
CA ALA A 270 -18.83 0.52 12.42
C ALA A 270 -18.87 -0.18 11.04
N GLY A 271 -19.38 0.53 10.02
CA GLY A 271 -19.35 0.09 8.64
C GLY A 271 -17.91 -0.10 8.12
N ALA A 272 -17.00 0.82 8.44
CA ALA A 272 -15.59 0.73 8.02
C ALA A 272 -14.89 -0.51 8.60
N VAL A 273 -15.15 -0.85 9.87
CA VAL A 273 -14.66 -2.09 10.50
C VAL A 273 -15.23 -3.31 9.78
N ALA A 274 -16.55 -3.36 9.56
CA ALA A 274 -17.20 -4.45 8.83
C ALA A 274 -16.66 -4.57 7.39
N GLY A 275 -16.44 -3.44 6.72
CA GLY A 275 -15.86 -3.35 5.38
C GLY A 275 -14.39 -3.81 5.33
N GLY A 276 -13.60 -3.47 6.34
CA GLY A 276 -12.24 -3.98 6.50
C GLY A 276 -12.24 -5.52 6.52
N LEU A 277 -13.10 -6.11 7.36
CA LEU A 277 -13.27 -7.57 7.41
C LEU A 277 -13.79 -8.14 6.08
N ALA A 278 -14.80 -7.51 5.46
CA ALA A 278 -15.34 -7.92 4.16
C ALA A 278 -14.26 -7.85 3.06
N SER A 279 -13.32 -6.90 3.15
CA SER A 279 -12.19 -6.77 2.22
C SER A 279 -11.27 -8.00 2.22
N SER A 280 -11.38 -8.87 3.24
CA SER A 280 -10.73 -10.19 3.23
C SER A 280 -11.11 -11.04 2.00
N THR A 281 -12.28 -10.77 1.38
CA THR A 281 -12.69 -11.41 0.13
C THR A 281 -11.80 -11.05 -1.06
N LEU A 282 -11.01 -9.98 -0.95
CA LEU A 282 -10.03 -9.57 -1.95
C LEU A 282 -8.75 -10.41 -1.91
N VAL A 283 -8.49 -11.10 -0.78
CA VAL A 283 -7.29 -11.94 -0.63
C VAL A 283 -7.29 -13.04 -1.69
N GLY A 284 -6.21 -13.12 -2.44
CA GLY A 284 -6.06 -14.06 -3.57
C GLY A 284 -6.73 -13.62 -4.87
N ARG A 285 -7.42 -12.47 -4.92
CA ARG A 285 -7.93 -11.94 -6.19
C ARG A 285 -6.79 -11.40 -7.04
N VAL A 286 -6.79 -11.83 -8.30
CA VAL A 286 -5.81 -11.40 -9.29
C VAL A 286 -6.15 -10.00 -9.79
N ARG A 287 -7.43 -9.72 -10.05
CA ARG A 287 -7.92 -8.45 -10.59
C ARG A 287 -8.55 -7.58 -9.51
N LEU A 288 -8.13 -6.31 -9.46
CA LEU A 288 -8.57 -5.32 -8.47
C LEU A 288 -9.48 -4.22 -9.06
N ALA A 289 -9.49 -4.03 -10.38
CA ALA A 289 -10.35 -3.04 -11.04
C ALA A 289 -11.86 -3.27 -10.77
N PRO A 290 -12.42 -4.50 -10.87
CA PRO A 290 -13.82 -4.72 -10.59
C PRO A 290 -14.23 -4.40 -9.12
N PRO A 291 -13.50 -4.84 -8.08
CA PRO A 291 -13.81 -4.43 -6.70
C PRO A 291 -13.79 -2.92 -6.48
N LEU A 292 -12.83 -2.19 -7.11
CA LEU A 292 -12.76 -0.74 -7.00
C LEU A 292 -13.98 -0.06 -7.62
N LEU A 293 -14.45 -0.54 -8.77
CA LEU A 293 -15.69 -0.04 -9.40
C LEU A 293 -16.91 -0.33 -8.52
N VAL A 294 -17.04 -1.56 -8.03
CA VAL A 294 -18.16 -1.97 -7.16
C VAL A 294 -18.20 -1.13 -5.89
N GLY A 295 -17.06 -0.94 -5.22
CA GLY A 295 -16.95 -0.10 -4.03
C GLY A 295 -17.29 1.37 -4.32
N SER A 296 -16.83 1.92 -5.46
CA SER A 296 -17.15 3.29 -5.87
C SER A 296 -18.64 3.49 -6.13
N VAL A 297 -19.27 2.55 -6.84
CA VAL A 297 -20.72 2.59 -7.10
C VAL A 297 -21.50 2.40 -5.80
N ALA A 298 -21.09 1.48 -4.92
CA ALA A 298 -21.74 1.24 -3.64
C ALA A 298 -21.67 2.49 -2.74
N THR A 299 -20.54 3.22 -2.72
CA THR A 299 -20.41 4.50 -2.01
C THR A 299 -21.44 5.52 -2.55
N GLY A 300 -21.52 5.68 -3.87
CA GLY A 300 -22.45 6.62 -4.50
C GLY A 300 -23.92 6.27 -4.22
N VAL A 301 -24.27 4.99 -4.32
CA VAL A 301 -25.64 4.51 -4.01
C VAL A 301 -25.96 4.72 -2.53
N ALA A 302 -25.05 4.39 -1.62
CA ALA A 302 -25.25 4.60 -0.18
C ALA A 302 -25.49 6.07 0.13
N MET A 303 -24.67 6.98 -0.43
CA MET A 303 -24.87 8.43 -0.27
C MET A 303 -26.21 8.92 -0.84
N ALA A 304 -26.60 8.44 -2.02
CA ALA A 304 -27.90 8.80 -2.62
C ALA A 304 -29.07 8.32 -1.75
N LEU A 305 -28.95 7.15 -1.11
CA LEU A 305 -29.99 6.59 -0.24
C LEU A 305 -30.08 7.34 1.11
N VAL A 306 -29.00 7.94 1.61
CA VAL A 306 -29.06 8.87 2.75
C VAL A 306 -30.03 10.02 2.46
N ALA A 307 -30.09 10.48 1.21
CA ALA A 307 -30.96 11.59 0.79
C ALA A 307 -32.46 11.30 0.89
N VAL A 308 -32.89 10.04 0.78
CA VAL A 308 -34.30 9.68 0.54
C VAL A 308 -34.93 8.78 1.59
N THR A 309 -34.18 8.38 2.62
CA THR A 309 -34.67 7.39 3.59
C THR A 309 -34.53 7.86 5.05
N PRO A 310 -35.45 7.45 5.94
CA PRO A 310 -35.37 7.73 7.37
C PRO A 310 -34.26 6.89 8.07
N VAL A 311 -33.74 5.85 7.42
CA VAL A 311 -32.76 4.92 8.02
C VAL A 311 -31.33 5.33 7.64
N VAL A 312 -31.00 6.59 7.89
CA VAL A 312 -29.73 7.24 7.52
C VAL A 312 -28.51 6.47 8.03
N ALA A 313 -28.52 6.04 9.30
CA ALA A 313 -27.38 5.37 9.93
C ALA A 313 -26.99 4.06 9.22
N VAL A 314 -27.95 3.32 8.65
CA VAL A 314 -27.68 2.09 7.90
C VAL A 314 -26.93 2.40 6.60
N PHE A 315 -27.32 3.45 5.87
CA PHE A 315 -26.65 3.82 4.63
C PHE A 315 -25.28 4.46 4.86
N LEU A 316 -25.10 5.20 5.96
CA LEU A 316 -23.79 5.65 6.39
C LEU A 316 -22.88 4.46 6.77
N ALA A 317 -23.40 3.44 7.45
CA ALA A 317 -22.65 2.22 7.70
C ALA A 317 -22.27 1.48 6.40
N LEU A 318 -23.20 1.36 5.43
CA LEU A 318 -22.90 0.79 4.10
C LEU A 318 -21.86 1.61 3.33
N MET A 319 -21.89 2.94 3.46
CA MET A 319 -20.85 3.81 2.92
C MET A 319 -19.49 3.51 3.56
N GLY A 320 -19.43 3.30 4.89
CA GLY A 320 -18.21 2.88 5.60
C GLY A 320 -17.65 1.55 5.09
N VAL A 321 -18.54 0.56 4.83
CA VAL A 321 -18.14 -0.72 4.20
C VAL A 321 -17.50 -0.49 2.83
N ALA A 322 -18.16 0.31 1.98
CA ALA A 322 -17.68 0.59 0.62
C ALA A 322 -16.37 1.39 0.64
N TYR A 323 -16.23 2.33 1.58
CA TYR A 323 -14.99 3.10 1.80
C TYR A 323 -13.80 2.18 2.09
N SER A 324 -13.93 1.25 3.04
CA SER A 324 -12.86 0.30 3.36
C SER A 324 -12.50 -0.60 2.18
N LEU A 325 -13.51 -1.07 1.42
CA LEU A 325 -13.27 -1.86 0.22
C LEU A 325 -12.45 -1.07 -0.83
N ASN A 326 -12.81 0.20 -1.05
CA ASN A 326 -12.09 1.08 -1.95
C ASN A 326 -10.66 1.34 -1.47
N SER A 327 -10.48 1.63 -0.19
CA SER A 327 -9.18 1.93 0.42
C SER A 327 -8.21 0.75 0.26
N VAL A 328 -8.62 -0.46 0.68
CA VAL A 328 -7.79 -1.69 0.54
C VAL A 328 -7.46 -1.96 -0.91
N THR A 329 -8.43 -1.81 -1.82
CA THR A 329 -8.24 -2.07 -3.25
C THR A 329 -7.29 -1.06 -3.86
N ASN A 330 -7.47 0.23 -3.57
CA ASN A 330 -6.67 1.33 -4.09
C ASN A 330 -5.21 1.27 -3.61
N GLN A 331 -5.00 1.04 -2.31
CA GLN A 331 -3.66 0.88 -1.73
C GLN A 331 -2.94 -0.33 -2.32
N THR A 332 -3.64 -1.47 -2.46
CA THR A 332 -3.06 -2.69 -3.05
C THR A 332 -2.71 -2.48 -4.53
N LEU A 333 -3.58 -1.79 -5.28
CA LEU A 333 -3.33 -1.46 -6.68
C LEU A 333 -2.10 -0.54 -6.82
N LEU A 334 -2.00 0.51 -5.99
CA LEU A 334 -0.83 1.39 -5.96
C LEU A 334 0.46 0.62 -5.66
N GLN A 335 0.42 -0.27 -4.64
CA GLN A 335 1.57 -1.10 -4.27
C GLN A 335 2.01 -2.03 -5.41
N ARG A 336 1.06 -2.58 -6.18
CA ARG A 336 1.36 -3.45 -7.32
C ARG A 336 1.91 -2.70 -8.54
N LEU A 337 1.42 -1.47 -8.78
CA LEU A 337 1.84 -0.63 -9.92
C LEU A 337 3.17 0.10 -9.67
N THR A 338 3.57 0.26 -8.41
CA THR A 338 4.71 1.08 -8.04
C THR A 338 5.96 0.23 -7.79
N PRO A 339 7.09 0.53 -8.45
CA PRO A 339 8.37 -0.11 -8.13
C PRO A 339 8.74 0.10 -6.66
N VAL A 340 9.37 -0.91 -6.06
CA VAL A 340 9.72 -0.92 -4.63
C VAL A 340 10.52 0.33 -4.23
N GLY A 341 11.44 0.82 -5.08
CA GLY A 341 12.24 2.03 -4.85
C GLY A 341 11.45 3.33 -4.76
N GLN A 342 10.25 3.41 -5.36
CA GLN A 342 9.42 4.62 -5.47
C GLN A 342 8.19 4.59 -4.55
N MET A 343 8.01 3.52 -3.77
CA MET A 343 6.83 3.27 -2.95
C MET A 343 6.53 4.43 -1.98
N GLY A 344 7.57 4.95 -1.29
CA GLY A 344 7.41 6.06 -0.35
C GLY A 344 6.88 7.33 -1.02
N SER A 345 7.42 7.67 -2.20
CA SER A 345 6.95 8.84 -2.96
C SER A 345 5.52 8.64 -3.47
N ALA A 346 5.19 7.46 -3.99
CA ALA A 346 3.85 7.16 -4.50
C ALA A 346 2.78 7.30 -3.41
N PHE A 347 3.04 6.75 -2.21
CA PHE A 347 2.13 6.92 -1.07
C PHE A 347 2.13 8.36 -0.53
N GLY A 348 3.25 9.08 -0.62
CA GLY A 348 3.28 10.50 -0.30
C GLY A 348 2.39 11.33 -1.23
N PHE A 349 2.36 11.01 -2.54
CA PHE A 349 1.44 11.64 -3.48
C PHE A 349 -0.02 11.25 -3.22
N LEU A 350 -0.28 9.98 -2.90
CA LEU A 350 -1.61 9.52 -2.51
C LEU A 350 -2.11 10.28 -1.29
N GLU A 351 -1.30 10.39 -0.24
CA GLU A 351 -1.64 11.10 0.99
C GLU A 351 -1.88 12.61 0.73
N GLY A 352 -0.98 13.25 -0.01
CA GLY A 352 -1.15 14.65 -0.40
C GLY A 352 -2.43 14.89 -1.20
N ALA A 353 -2.74 14.02 -2.17
CA ALA A 353 -3.96 14.11 -2.95
C ALA A 353 -5.22 13.88 -2.09
N SER A 354 -5.17 12.93 -1.13
CA SER A 354 -6.27 12.66 -0.21
C SER A 354 -6.54 13.86 0.71
N LEU A 355 -5.50 14.47 1.28
CA LEU A 355 -5.64 15.65 2.14
C LEU A 355 -6.11 16.90 1.38
N LEU A 356 -5.64 17.10 0.14
CA LEU A 356 -6.16 18.16 -0.73
C LEU A 356 -7.62 17.92 -1.08
N GLY A 357 -7.97 16.68 -1.40
CA GLY A 357 -9.34 16.25 -1.64
C GLY A 357 -10.21 16.54 -0.42
N LEU A 358 -9.79 16.10 0.77
CA LEU A 358 -10.50 16.31 2.03
C LEU A 358 -10.79 17.81 2.29
N SER A 359 -9.76 18.64 2.11
CA SER A 359 -9.92 20.09 2.24
C SER A 359 -10.90 20.67 1.22
N ALA A 360 -10.81 20.24 -0.03
CA ALA A 360 -11.70 20.70 -1.11
C ALA A 360 -13.14 20.22 -0.89
N GLY A 361 -13.34 18.99 -0.43
CA GLY A 361 -14.65 18.42 -0.12
C GLY A 361 -15.34 19.15 1.04
N ALA A 362 -14.59 19.42 2.11
CA ALA A 362 -15.10 20.17 3.27
C ALA A 362 -15.53 21.61 2.90
N LEU A 363 -14.85 22.24 1.94
CA LEU A 363 -15.24 23.56 1.42
C LEU A 363 -16.41 23.48 0.44
N ALA A 364 -16.46 22.46 -0.42
CA ALA A 364 -17.51 22.31 -1.43
C ALA A 364 -18.87 21.92 -0.82
N ALA A 365 -18.87 21.09 0.22
CA ALA A 365 -20.08 20.52 0.80
C ALA A 365 -21.11 21.56 1.26
N PRO A 366 -20.75 22.58 2.07
CA PRO A 366 -21.72 23.59 2.51
C PRO A 366 -22.23 24.44 1.34
N LEU A 367 -21.40 24.71 0.34
CA LEU A 367 -21.80 25.47 -0.86
C LEU A 367 -22.84 24.69 -1.66
N ILE A 368 -22.61 23.39 -1.89
CA ILE A 368 -23.55 22.53 -2.60
C ILE A 368 -24.84 22.38 -1.78
N ALA A 369 -24.73 22.16 -0.46
CA ALA A 369 -25.88 22.03 0.44
C ALA A 369 -26.75 23.32 0.46
N ALA A 370 -26.13 24.49 0.37
CA ALA A 370 -26.85 25.76 0.27
C ALA A 370 -27.69 25.89 -1.02
N TRP A 371 -27.26 25.24 -2.11
CA TRP A 371 -27.96 25.33 -3.41
C TRP A 371 -29.06 24.27 -3.55
N VAL A 372 -28.78 23.03 -3.15
CA VAL A 372 -29.69 21.90 -3.39
C VAL A 372 -30.29 21.31 -2.11
N GLY A 373 -29.91 21.79 -0.93
CA GLY A 373 -30.25 21.22 0.37
C GLY A 373 -29.34 20.07 0.77
N VAL A 374 -29.26 19.82 2.08
CA VAL A 374 -28.34 18.82 2.66
C VAL A 374 -28.59 17.41 2.12
N PRO A 375 -29.83 16.87 2.07
CA PRO A 375 -30.06 15.53 1.53
C PRO A 375 -29.62 15.40 0.08
N ALA A 376 -29.97 16.34 -0.81
CA ALA A 376 -29.60 16.29 -2.22
C ALA A 376 -28.09 16.45 -2.41
N ALA A 377 -27.39 17.17 -1.53
CA ALA A 377 -25.93 17.30 -1.58
C ALA A 377 -25.22 15.94 -1.41
N PHE A 378 -25.73 15.05 -0.54
CA PHE A 378 -25.24 13.68 -0.44
C PHE A 378 -25.36 12.94 -1.77
N ALA A 379 -26.49 13.04 -2.46
CA ALA A 379 -26.70 12.36 -3.74
C ALA A 379 -25.77 12.93 -4.83
N VAL A 380 -25.64 14.26 -4.93
CA VAL A 380 -24.80 14.93 -5.93
C VAL A 380 -23.32 14.57 -5.72
N LEU A 381 -22.83 14.68 -4.49
CA LEU A 381 -21.44 14.37 -4.15
C LEU A 381 -21.15 12.88 -4.27
N GLY A 382 -22.13 12.03 -3.95
CA GLY A 382 -22.04 10.58 -4.12
C GLY A 382 -21.75 10.13 -5.55
N LEU A 383 -22.03 10.94 -6.58
CA LEU A 383 -21.70 10.63 -7.96
C LEU A 383 -20.21 10.73 -8.31
N VAL A 384 -19.40 11.40 -7.49
CA VAL A 384 -17.98 11.68 -7.80
C VAL A 384 -17.19 10.40 -8.05
N LEU A 385 -17.19 9.45 -7.11
CA LEU A 385 -16.44 8.18 -7.28
C LEU A 385 -16.98 7.30 -8.41
N PRO A 386 -18.29 7.06 -8.55
CA PRO A 386 -18.83 6.33 -9.70
C PRO A 386 -18.46 6.93 -11.06
N LEU A 387 -18.52 8.25 -11.19
CA LEU A 387 -18.16 8.94 -12.44
C LEU A 387 -16.67 8.81 -12.75
N ILE A 388 -15.80 8.93 -11.75
CA ILE A 388 -14.35 8.70 -11.91
C ILE A 388 -14.10 7.24 -12.27
N ALA A 389 -14.70 6.29 -11.56
CA ALA A 389 -14.49 4.86 -11.79
C ALA A 389 -14.94 4.43 -13.19
N THR A 390 -16.10 4.91 -13.65
CA THR A 390 -16.62 4.60 -14.99
C THR A 390 -15.87 5.33 -16.08
N GLY A 391 -15.55 6.61 -15.89
CA GLY A 391 -14.81 7.44 -16.87
C GLY A 391 -13.38 6.93 -17.10
N PHE A 392 -12.71 6.46 -16.03
CA PHE A 392 -11.37 5.88 -16.13
C PHE A 392 -11.35 4.36 -16.31
N TRP A 393 -12.50 3.71 -16.46
CA TRP A 393 -12.62 2.26 -16.56
C TRP A 393 -11.68 1.59 -17.58
N PRO A 394 -11.52 2.08 -18.83
CA PRO A 394 -10.61 1.46 -19.79
C PRO A 394 -9.14 1.52 -19.34
N ARG A 395 -8.75 2.63 -18.69
CA ARG A 395 -7.38 2.80 -18.16
C ARG A 395 -7.17 1.93 -16.93
N LEU A 396 -8.17 1.87 -16.03
CA LEU A 396 -8.15 1.05 -14.83
C LEU A 396 -8.03 -0.45 -15.18
N ARG A 397 -8.76 -0.92 -16.19
CA ARG A 397 -8.64 -2.30 -16.68
C ARG A 397 -7.26 -2.60 -17.27
N ARG A 398 -6.64 -1.67 -17.99
CA ARG A 398 -5.29 -1.82 -18.53
C ARG A 398 -4.27 -1.87 -17.39
N ALA A 399 -4.33 -0.94 -16.46
CA ALA A 399 -3.49 -0.94 -15.26
C ALA A 399 -3.58 -2.25 -14.48
N ASP A 400 -4.79 -2.73 -14.26
CA ASP A 400 -5.04 -3.99 -13.56
C ASP A 400 -4.51 -5.20 -14.34
N SER A 401 -4.61 -5.21 -15.67
CA SER A 401 -4.09 -6.30 -16.51
C SER A 401 -2.56 -6.32 -16.59
N SER A 402 -1.91 -5.16 -16.52
CA SER A 402 -0.43 -5.07 -16.51
C SER A 402 0.17 -5.61 -15.20
N VAL A 403 -0.63 -5.73 -14.15
CA VAL A 403 -0.24 -6.22 -12.83
C VAL A 403 -0.54 -7.72 -12.63
N VAL A 404 -1.30 -8.32 -13.54
CA VAL A 404 -1.60 -9.76 -13.45
C VAL A 404 -0.32 -10.55 -13.63
N VAL A 405 0.16 -11.14 -12.53
CA VAL A 405 1.28 -12.08 -12.57
C VAL A 405 0.75 -13.40 -13.12
N PRO A 406 1.32 -13.93 -14.20
CA PRO A 406 0.93 -15.25 -14.71
C PRO A 406 1.20 -16.30 -13.64
N THR A 407 0.15 -16.80 -12.98
CA THR A 407 0.25 -17.69 -11.81
C THR A 407 1.10 -18.92 -12.13
N ARG A 408 0.91 -19.50 -13.33
CA ARG A 408 1.65 -20.67 -13.77
C ARG A 408 3.14 -20.37 -13.94
N THR A 409 3.48 -19.22 -14.51
CA THR A 409 4.87 -18.77 -14.67
C THR A 409 5.52 -18.52 -13.31
N LEU A 410 4.81 -17.84 -12.39
CA LEU A 410 5.31 -17.61 -11.05
C LEU A 410 5.53 -18.90 -10.26
N GLU A 411 4.61 -19.86 -10.36
CA GLU A 411 4.77 -21.19 -9.73
C GLU A 411 5.98 -21.94 -10.29
N THR A 412 6.20 -21.85 -11.60
CA THR A 412 7.38 -22.44 -12.25
C THR A 412 8.66 -21.81 -11.71
N LEU A 413 8.74 -20.46 -11.68
CA LEU A 413 9.92 -19.75 -11.16
C LEU A 413 10.19 -20.05 -9.68
N ARG A 414 9.16 -20.21 -8.85
CA ARG A 414 9.29 -20.56 -7.43
C ARG A 414 9.87 -21.94 -7.17
N ARG A 415 9.69 -22.88 -8.11
CA ARG A 415 10.22 -24.24 -8.00
C ARG A 415 11.70 -24.32 -8.36
N VAL A 416 12.20 -23.34 -9.10
CA VAL A 416 13.62 -23.26 -9.49
C VAL A 416 14.48 -23.07 -8.26
N GLU A 417 15.38 -24.00 -7.99
CA GLU A 417 16.25 -23.99 -6.80
C GLU A 417 17.11 -22.72 -6.73
N MET A 418 17.69 -22.31 -7.84
CA MET A 418 18.50 -21.10 -7.98
C MET A 418 17.75 -19.81 -7.61
N LEU A 419 16.44 -19.76 -7.79
CA LEU A 419 15.59 -18.59 -7.54
C LEU A 419 14.93 -18.59 -6.16
N ARG A 420 15.05 -19.67 -5.36
CA ARG A 420 14.41 -19.80 -4.02
C ARG A 420 14.82 -18.71 -3.03
N GLY A 421 16.02 -18.18 -3.17
CA GLY A 421 16.52 -17.10 -2.31
C GLY A 421 16.06 -15.69 -2.69
N LEU A 422 15.34 -15.53 -3.81
CA LEU A 422 14.86 -14.22 -4.26
C LEU A 422 13.63 -13.77 -3.48
N GLN A 423 13.51 -12.45 -3.32
CA GLN A 423 12.31 -11.87 -2.73
C GLN A 423 11.07 -12.15 -3.62
N PRO A 424 9.89 -12.39 -3.02
CA PRO A 424 8.66 -12.66 -3.77
C PRO A 424 8.34 -11.61 -4.84
N GLN A 425 8.61 -10.33 -4.55
CA GLN A 425 8.39 -9.23 -5.49
C GLN A 425 9.32 -9.31 -6.71
N ALA A 426 10.56 -9.79 -6.52
CA ALA A 426 11.49 -9.98 -7.62
C ALA A 426 11.03 -11.12 -8.54
N LEU A 427 10.58 -12.24 -7.95
CA LEU A 427 10.00 -13.36 -8.69
C LEU A 427 8.72 -12.95 -9.45
N GLU A 428 7.88 -12.14 -8.85
CA GLU A 428 6.69 -11.60 -9.52
C GLU A 428 7.04 -10.65 -10.66
N ALA A 429 8.04 -9.80 -10.48
CA ALA A 429 8.53 -8.92 -11.54
C ALA A 429 9.11 -9.72 -12.71
N MET A 430 9.89 -10.77 -12.41
CA MET A 430 10.40 -11.70 -13.42
C MET A 430 9.25 -12.43 -14.14
N ALA A 431 8.25 -12.94 -13.41
CA ALA A 431 7.11 -13.64 -13.99
C ALA A 431 6.25 -12.74 -14.88
N ARG A 432 6.14 -11.43 -14.57
CA ARG A 432 5.43 -10.46 -15.41
C ARG A 432 6.18 -10.12 -16.71
N GLY A 433 7.50 -10.03 -16.64
CA GLY A 433 8.35 -9.75 -17.80
C GLY A 433 8.64 -10.97 -18.66
N ALA A 434 8.38 -12.18 -18.14
CA ALA A 434 8.68 -13.41 -18.84
C ALA A 434 7.69 -13.70 -19.98
N ALA A 435 8.23 -14.16 -21.12
CA ALA A 435 7.44 -14.73 -22.20
C ALA A 435 7.33 -16.23 -22.04
N VAL A 436 6.27 -16.85 -22.56
CA VAL A 436 6.15 -18.30 -22.66
C VAL A 436 6.36 -18.70 -24.12
N GLN A 437 7.35 -19.56 -24.38
CA GLN A 437 7.70 -20.08 -25.69
C GLN A 437 7.49 -21.59 -25.71
N SER A 438 6.99 -22.10 -26.81
CA SER A 438 6.90 -23.55 -27.04
C SER A 438 7.93 -23.98 -28.09
N ALA A 439 8.61 -25.10 -27.84
CA ALA A 439 9.53 -25.71 -28.77
C ALA A 439 9.05 -27.12 -29.13
N GLY A 440 9.09 -27.46 -30.43
CA GLY A 440 8.76 -28.78 -30.93
C GLY A 440 9.88 -29.81 -30.67
N ALA A 441 9.55 -31.10 -30.71
CA ALA A 441 10.57 -32.16 -30.60
C ALA A 441 11.64 -32.02 -31.69
N GLY A 442 12.91 -32.04 -31.30
CA GLY A 442 14.06 -31.85 -32.20
C GLY A 442 14.41 -30.39 -32.50
N GLU A 443 13.64 -29.42 -32.00
CA GLU A 443 13.92 -28.02 -32.21
C GLU A 443 15.11 -27.54 -31.35
N VAL A 444 16.08 -26.87 -31.99
CA VAL A 444 17.23 -26.30 -31.30
C VAL A 444 16.82 -24.95 -30.71
N ILE A 445 16.82 -24.86 -29.38
CA ILE A 445 16.42 -23.65 -28.62
C ILE A 445 17.60 -22.68 -28.45
N VAL A 446 18.79 -23.22 -28.19
CA VAL A 446 20.03 -22.49 -27.97
C VAL A 446 21.15 -23.18 -28.71
N ARG A 447 22.01 -22.43 -29.40
CA ARG A 447 23.21 -22.96 -30.06
C ARG A 447 24.48 -22.54 -29.32
N GLU A 448 25.41 -23.45 -29.18
CA GLU A 448 26.75 -23.18 -28.66
C GLU A 448 27.44 -22.08 -29.46
N GLY A 449 28.13 -21.17 -28.79
CA GLY A 449 28.84 -20.04 -29.40
C GLY A 449 27.98 -18.79 -29.67
N GLU A 450 26.64 -18.87 -29.63
CA GLU A 450 25.77 -17.73 -29.86
C GLU A 450 25.76 -16.80 -28.63
N PRO A 451 25.56 -15.46 -28.81
CA PRO A 451 25.35 -14.56 -27.69
C PRO A 451 24.04 -14.89 -26.96
N GLY A 452 23.98 -14.69 -25.63
CA GLY A 452 22.82 -15.01 -24.82
C GLY A 452 22.32 -13.83 -24.00
N GLU A 453 21.11 -13.34 -24.31
CA GLU A 453 20.43 -12.24 -23.60
C GLU A 453 19.22 -12.71 -22.78
N VAL A 454 18.89 -14.00 -22.82
CA VAL A 454 17.77 -14.59 -22.09
C VAL A 454 18.18 -15.87 -21.39
N MET A 455 17.51 -16.21 -20.29
CA MET A 455 17.53 -17.55 -19.71
C MET A 455 16.18 -18.24 -19.88
N PHE A 456 16.19 -19.55 -19.81
CA PHE A 456 15.02 -20.39 -19.97
C PHE A 456 14.78 -21.22 -18.73
N VAL A 457 13.51 -21.32 -18.33
CA VAL A 457 13.03 -22.25 -17.29
C VAL A 457 12.07 -23.23 -17.94
N ILE A 458 12.30 -24.52 -17.78
CA ILE A 458 11.43 -25.55 -18.35
C ILE A 458 10.15 -25.59 -17.49
N GLN A 459 9.02 -25.29 -18.13
CA GLN A 459 7.71 -25.37 -17.50
C GLN A 459 7.12 -26.77 -17.63
N ASP A 460 7.17 -27.33 -18.84
CA ASP A 460 6.76 -28.70 -19.18
C ASP A 460 7.69 -29.23 -20.27
N GLY A 461 7.89 -30.54 -20.32
CA GLY A 461 8.73 -31.20 -21.31
C GLY A 461 10.16 -31.49 -20.84
N SER A 462 11.06 -31.75 -21.77
CA SER A 462 12.49 -31.99 -21.49
C SER A 462 13.38 -31.56 -22.65
N VAL A 463 14.63 -31.24 -22.34
CA VAL A 463 15.63 -30.79 -23.31
C VAL A 463 16.93 -31.60 -23.15
N ALA A 464 17.63 -31.84 -24.23
CA ALA A 464 18.98 -32.40 -24.24
C ALA A 464 20.01 -31.29 -24.38
N VAL A 465 21.04 -31.33 -23.56
CA VAL A 465 22.19 -30.41 -23.59
C VAL A 465 23.37 -31.16 -24.23
N THR A 466 23.91 -30.60 -25.31
CA THR A 466 25.08 -31.18 -26.02
C THR A 466 26.17 -30.12 -26.13
N ARG A 467 27.42 -30.52 -26.06
CA ARG A 467 28.58 -29.67 -26.25
C ARG A 467 29.54 -30.33 -27.26
N ASP A 468 29.97 -29.56 -28.23
CA ASP A 468 30.78 -30.11 -29.36
C ASP A 468 30.14 -31.38 -29.98
N GLY A 469 28.80 -31.46 -29.96
CA GLY A 469 28.03 -32.62 -30.44
C GLY A 469 27.94 -33.78 -29.44
N VAL A 470 28.62 -33.72 -28.29
CA VAL A 470 28.60 -34.80 -27.27
C VAL A 470 27.49 -34.50 -26.24
N PRO A 471 26.63 -35.49 -25.89
CA PRO A 471 25.63 -35.32 -24.85
C PRO A 471 26.27 -35.06 -23.49
N VAL A 472 25.79 -34.00 -22.79
CA VAL A 472 26.26 -33.61 -21.44
C VAL A 472 25.24 -34.00 -20.38
N THR A 473 23.99 -33.59 -20.57
CA THR A 473 22.92 -33.86 -19.59
C THR A 473 21.54 -33.71 -20.25
N GLU A 474 20.50 -34.14 -19.54
CA GLU A 474 19.11 -33.90 -19.87
C GLU A 474 18.46 -33.08 -18.75
N LEU A 475 17.67 -32.06 -19.11
CA LEU A 475 16.99 -31.18 -18.20
C LEU A 475 15.47 -31.35 -18.33
N GLY A 476 14.77 -31.30 -17.19
CA GLY A 476 13.33 -31.50 -17.06
C GLY A 476 12.60 -30.28 -16.44
N PRO A 477 11.31 -30.46 -16.07
CA PRO A 477 10.51 -29.35 -15.48
C PRO A 477 11.15 -28.75 -14.23
N SER A 478 11.15 -27.42 -14.15
CA SER A 478 11.78 -26.59 -13.13
C SER A 478 13.30 -26.47 -13.23
N ASP A 479 13.94 -27.14 -14.18
CA ASP A 479 15.35 -26.89 -14.51
C ASP A 479 15.48 -25.62 -15.36
N ILE A 480 16.69 -25.04 -15.32
CA ILE A 480 17.04 -23.81 -16.06
C ILE A 480 18.24 -24.05 -16.95
N PHE A 481 18.34 -23.26 -18.02
CA PHE A 481 19.51 -23.20 -18.89
C PHE A 481 19.68 -21.81 -19.50
N GLY A 482 20.90 -21.51 -19.91
CA GLY A 482 21.27 -20.21 -20.48
C GLY A 482 21.62 -19.13 -19.46
N GLU A 483 21.52 -19.41 -18.15
CA GLU A 483 21.85 -18.51 -17.05
C GLU A 483 23.33 -18.11 -17.01
N ILE A 484 24.23 -19.02 -17.42
CA ILE A 484 25.68 -18.79 -17.39
C ILE A 484 26.08 -17.63 -18.30
N ALA A 485 25.49 -17.56 -19.50
CA ALA A 485 25.73 -16.46 -20.43
C ALA A 485 25.27 -15.10 -19.86
N LEU A 486 24.20 -15.08 -19.08
CA LEU A 486 23.71 -13.85 -18.43
C LEU A 486 24.61 -13.36 -17.32
N LEU A 487 25.17 -14.29 -16.52
CA LEU A 487 26.05 -13.97 -15.38
C LEU A 487 27.47 -13.59 -15.78
N THR A 488 28.00 -14.26 -16.82
CA THR A 488 29.40 -14.14 -17.21
C THR A 488 29.63 -13.28 -18.44
N SER A 489 28.56 -12.91 -19.16
CA SER A 489 28.63 -12.25 -20.47
C SER A 489 29.42 -13.03 -21.53
N LEU A 490 29.61 -14.32 -21.33
CA LEU A 490 30.21 -15.25 -22.30
C LEU A 490 29.16 -15.75 -23.30
N PRO A 491 29.57 -16.20 -24.51
CA PRO A 491 28.69 -16.91 -25.40
C PRO A 491 28.10 -18.18 -24.76
N ARG A 492 27.04 -18.73 -25.36
CA ARG A 492 26.43 -20.00 -24.96
C ARG A 492 27.47 -21.11 -24.95
N ILE A 493 27.57 -21.83 -23.86
CA ILE A 493 28.59 -22.87 -23.67
C ILE A 493 28.18 -24.26 -24.15
N ALA A 494 26.91 -24.42 -24.58
CA ALA A 494 26.34 -25.67 -25.05
C ALA A 494 25.14 -25.41 -25.96
N THR A 495 24.80 -26.40 -26.78
CA THR A 495 23.57 -26.45 -27.60
C THR A 495 22.48 -27.14 -26.81
N VAL A 496 21.27 -26.58 -26.81
CA VAL A 496 20.09 -27.14 -26.12
C VAL A 496 19.00 -27.44 -27.15
N THR A 497 18.54 -28.68 -27.18
CA THR A 497 17.55 -29.19 -28.14
C THR A 497 16.36 -29.80 -27.40
N ALA A 498 15.14 -29.48 -27.79
CA ALA A 498 13.93 -30.07 -27.22
C ALA A 498 13.82 -31.56 -27.57
N ARG A 499 13.63 -32.41 -26.57
CA ARG A 499 13.41 -33.85 -26.74
C ARG A 499 11.97 -34.21 -27.12
N GLN A 500 11.06 -33.39 -26.66
CA GLN A 500 9.62 -33.51 -26.87
C GLN A 500 9.00 -32.12 -26.93
N GLY A 501 7.70 -32.02 -27.14
CA GLY A 501 6.99 -30.72 -27.03
C GLY A 501 7.26 -30.08 -25.67
N THR A 502 7.99 -28.99 -25.66
CA THR A 502 8.51 -28.34 -24.43
C THR A 502 7.98 -26.93 -24.32
N SER A 503 7.46 -26.59 -23.14
CA SER A 503 7.05 -25.22 -22.79
C SER A 503 8.12 -24.56 -21.92
N LEU A 504 8.57 -23.37 -22.33
CA LEU A 504 9.68 -22.65 -21.74
C LEU A 504 9.22 -21.28 -21.25
N VAL A 505 9.62 -20.91 -20.04
CA VAL A 505 9.52 -19.54 -19.52
C VAL A 505 10.82 -18.83 -19.86
N VAL A 506 10.73 -17.78 -20.67
CA VAL A 506 11.87 -16.98 -21.14
C VAL A 506 11.98 -15.75 -20.27
N VAL A 507 13.12 -15.56 -19.63
CA VAL A 507 13.40 -14.43 -18.74
C VAL A 507 14.57 -13.62 -19.32
N ASP A 508 14.33 -12.32 -19.51
CA ASP A 508 15.34 -11.40 -20.03
C ASP A 508 16.46 -11.14 -19.02
N ARG A 509 17.66 -10.81 -19.54
CA ARG A 509 18.85 -10.49 -18.77
C ARG A 509 18.60 -9.42 -17.71
N ASP A 510 17.96 -8.33 -18.09
CA ASP A 510 17.71 -7.19 -17.19
C ASP A 510 16.77 -7.58 -16.05
N ALA A 511 15.71 -8.33 -16.33
CA ALA A 511 14.79 -8.83 -15.33
C ALA A 511 15.48 -9.80 -14.36
N PHE A 512 16.33 -10.69 -14.86
CA PHE A 512 17.08 -11.66 -14.07
C PHE A 512 18.10 -10.95 -13.16
N LEU A 513 18.94 -10.07 -13.73
CA LEU A 513 19.96 -9.34 -12.97
C LEU A 513 19.35 -8.37 -11.96
N ALA A 514 18.24 -7.70 -12.30
CA ALA A 514 17.49 -6.87 -11.38
C ALA A 514 16.95 -7.68 -10.19
N GLY A 515 16.43 -8.89 -10.45
CA GLY A 515 15.99 -9.82 -9.41
C GLY A 515 17.13 -10.21 -8.46
N LEU A 516 18.29 -10.59 -9.00
CA LEU A 516 19.48 -10.92 -8.20
C LEU A 516 20.03 -9.73 -7.40
N ALA A 517 19.94 -8.52 -7.93
CA ALA A 517 20.39 -7.33 -7.23
C ALA A 517 19.58 -7.04 -5.94
N THR A 518 18.37 -7.61 -5.81
CA THR A 518 17.53 -7.43 -4.62
C THR A 518 17.98 -8.23 -3.41
N THR A 519 18.79 -9.28 -3.58
CA THR A 519 19.17 -10.19 -2.50
C THR A 519 20.64 -10.63 -2.65
N PRO A 520 21.61 -9.98 -1.97
CA PRO A 520 23.03 -10.31 -2.08
C PRO A 520 23.35 -11.79 -1.82
N ALA A 521 22.69 -12.40 -0.83
CA ALA A 521 22.86 -13.83 -0.52
C ALA A 521 22.37 -14.73 -1.67
N ALA A 522 21.26 -14.37 -2.33
CA ALA A 522 20.76 -15.11 -3.49
C ALA A 522 21.72 -14.95 -4.69
N ARG A 523 22.29 -13.76 -4.87
CA ARG A 523 23.27 -13.52 -5.93
C ARG A 523 24.52 -14.39 -5.76
N SER A 524 25.09 -14.43 -4.55
CA SER A 524 26.26 -15.28 -4.27
C SER A 524 25.95 -16.77 -4.46
N ALA A 525 24.77 -17.21 -4.02
CA ALA A 525 24.33 -18.61 -4.22
C ALA A 525 24.14 -18.95 -5.71
N VAL A 526 23.59 -18.03 -6.50
CA VAL A 526 23.41 -18.18 -7.95
C VAL A 526 24.75 -18.19 -8.67
N GLU A 527 25.68 -17.30 -8.32
CA GLU A 527 27.02 -17.25 -8.89
C GLU A 527 27.80 -18.55 -8.57
N GLU A 528 27.68 -19.07 -7.35
CA GLU A 528 28.32 -20.33 -6.94
C GLU A 528 27.74 -21.53 -7.68
N LEU A 529 26.40 -21.61 -7.81
CA LEU A 529 25.73 -22.68 -8.53
C LEU A 529 26.07 -22.66 -10.03
N ALA A 530 26.09 -21.46 -10.63
CA ALA A 530 26.49 -21.28 -12.01
C ALA A 530 27.97 -21.68 -12.26
N ALA A 531 28.83 -21.37 -11.30
CA ALA A 531 30.25 -21.80 -11.37
C ALA A 531 30.38 -23.32 -11.31
N ARG A 532 29.65 -24.00 -10.43
CA ARG A 532 29.62 -25.49 -10.37
C ARG A 532 29.09 -26.09 -11.68
N ARG A 533 27.95 -25.64 -12.18
CA ARG A 533 27.38 -26.09 -13.46
C ARG A 533 28.32 -25.87 -14.63
N ARG A 534 29.04 -24.74 -14.64
CA ARG A 534 30.05 -24.46 -15.64
C ARG A 534 31.21 -25.47 -15.55
N GLN A 535 31.67 -25.83 -14.36
CA GLN A 535 32.72 -26.84 -14.17
C GLN A 535 32.23 -28.21 -14.65
N ASP A 536 31.01 -28.62 -14.30
CA ASP A 536 30.44 -29.89 -14.73
C ASP A 536 30.29 -29.97 -16.26
N THR A 537 29.87 -28.86 -16.89
CA THR A 537 29.74 -28.79 -18.35
C THR A 537 31.09 -28.70 -19.05
N LEU A 538 32.11 -28.08 -18.44
CA LEU A 538 33.45 -27.95 -19.00
C LEU A 538 34.38 -29.13 -18.63
N GLY A 539 34.15 -29.78 -17.49
CA GLY A 539 34.97 -30.85 -16.94
C GLY A 539 34.55 -32.26 -17.33
N GLY A 540 33.47 -32.43 -18.08
CA GLY A 540 33.02 -33.72 -18.62
C GLY A 540 33.84 -34.15 -19.84
N THR A 541 35.14 -34.37 -19.67
CA THR A 541 35.95 -35.22 -20.57
C THR A 541 36.19 -36.55 -19.85
N PRO A 542 35.98 -37.71 -20.53
CA PRO A 542 36.13 -39.05 -19.95
C PRO A 542 37.53 -39.30 -19.41
#